data_957d0569cd80506811e6e7087db65ee2
#
_entry.id   957d0569cd80506811e6e7087db65ee2
#
_cell.length_a   1.000
_cell.length_b   1.000
_cell.length_c   1.000
_cell.angle_alpha   90.00
_cell.angle_beta   90.00
_cell.angle_gamma   90.00
#
_symmetry.space_group_name_H-M   'P 1'
#
loop_
_entity.id
_entity.type
_entity.pdbx_description
1 polymer ?
#
loop_
_entity_poly.entity_id
_entity_poly.type
_entity_poly.pdbx_seq_one_letter_code
_entity_poly.pdbx_strand_id
1 'polypeptide(L)'
;MGKALIVSAGNNANEYLARHIGELGYTRPTIVASGGEARRRMDTNDYEVIIINTPLPDEFGHELGTDAVQKTDAGVILLAKTGTAEQIADKLQDFGVLVLGKPFTAVQFRQAVQIAASNYKRLAVLRAENAKLLDKIAQLRLVEIPDGVLRESIRCKFSRSRRTDSLLLKSHFLHRILLQVQARHLHPQ
;
A
#
# COMPACT_ATOMS: atom_id res chain seq x y z
N MET A 1 16.99 -6.37 -6.33
CA MET A 1 16.92 -5.03 -6.94
C MET A 1 15.48 -4.63 -7.03
N GLY A 2 15.13 -3.45 -6.51
CA GLY A 2 13.75 -2.94 -6.54
C GLY A 2 13.32 -2.55 -7.95
N LYS A 3 12.02 -2.58 -8.21
CA LYS A 3 11.45 -2.09 -9.46
C LYS A 3 11.03 -0.63 -9.29
N ALA A 4 11.23 0.19 -10.31
CA ALA A 4 10.75 1.58 -10.35
C ALA A 4 9.75 1.78 -11.48
N LEU A 5 8.73 2.60 -11.22
CA LEU A 5 7.75 3.06 -12.20
C LEU A 5 7.93 4.57 -12.42
N ILE A 6 8.06 4.99 -13.66
CA ILE A 6 8.10 6.40 -14.07
C ILE A 6 6.84 6.68 -14.89
N VAL A 7 6.02 7.60 -14.40
CA VAL A 7 4.81 8.06 -15.08
C VAL A 7 5.11 9.44 -15.68
N SER A 8 5.34 9.48 -16.99
CA SER A 8 5.76 10.72 -17.66
C SER A 8 5.53 10.64 -19.17
N ALA A 9 4.93 11.66 -19.75
CA ALA A 9 4.64 11.75 -21.18
C ALA A 9 5.77 12.37 -22.02
N GLY A 10 6.76 13.03 -21.40
CA GLY A 10 7.81 13.75 -22.12
C GLY A 10 9.06 12.91 -22.35
N ASN A 11 9.48 12.68 -23.59
CA ASN A 11 10.67 11.88 -23.92
C ASN A 11 11.94 12.36 -23.22
N ASN A 12 12.24 13.66 -23.27
CA ASN A 12 13.44 14.23 -22.62
C ASN A 12 13.43 14.04 -21.10
N ALA A 13 12.24 14.18 -20.49
CA ALA A 13 12.07 13.94 -19.06
C ALA A 13 12.26 12.45 -18.74
N ASN A 14 11.76 11.55 -19.59
CA ASN A 14 11.90 10.11 -19.44
C ASN A 14 13.36 9.68 -19.43
N GLU A 15 14.15 10.17 -20.39
CA GLU A 15 15.59 9.88 -20.49
C GLU A 15 16.35 10.41 -19.27
N TYR A 16 16.04 11.64 -18.86
CA TYR A 16 16.65 12.25 -17.67
C TYR A 16 16.36 11.43 -16.40
N LEU A 17 15.07 11.12 -16.14
CA LEU A 17 14.65 10.37 -14.98
C LEU A 17 15.19 8.94 -14.98
N ALA A 18 15.13 8.25 -16.13
CA ALA A 18 15.62 6.89 -16.28
C ALA A 18 17.13 6.79 -16.04
N ARG A 19 17.92 7.76 -16.52
CA ARG A 19 19.36 7.82 -16.28
C ARG A 19 19.65 7.98 -14.79
N HIS A 20 19.07 8.98 -14.12
CA HIS A 20 19.37 9.25 -12.73
C HIS A 20 18.86 8.18 -11.76
N ILE A 21 17.75 7.56 -12.05
CA ILE A 21 17.27 6.42 -11.23
C ILE A 21 18.11 5.15 -11.51
N GLY A 22 18.63 5.01 -12.72
CA GLY A 22 19.56 3.94 -13.10
C GLY A 22 20.86 4.00 -12.28
N GLU A 23 21.40 5.19 -12.00
CA GLU A 23 22.56 5.41 -11.15
C GLU A 23 22.32 4.96 -9.69
N LEU A 24 21.06 4.87 -9.26
CA LEU A 24 20.66 4.39 -7.94
C LEU A 24 20.36 2.89 -7.90
N GLY A 25 20.63 2.17 -8.99
CA GLY A 25 20.46 0.72 -9.08
C GLY A 25 19.15 0.23 -9.70
N TYR A 26 18.27 1.12 -10.14
CA TYR A 26 17.04 0.76 -10.87
C TYR A 26 17.31 0.70 -12.38
N THR A 27 17.97 -0.35 -12.82
CA THR A 27 18.54 -0.45 -14.19
C THR A 27 17.51 -0.56 -15.33
N ARG A 28 16.26 -0.90 -15.01
CA ARG A 28 15.17 -1.04 -16.00
C ARG A 28 13.87 -0.49 -15.42
N PRO A 29 13.73 0.84 -15.27
CA PRO A 29 12.47 1.41 -14.82
C PRO A 29 11.37 1.15 -15.86
N THR A 30 10.17 0.83 -15.39
CA THR A 30 8.99 0.81 -16.25
C THR A 30 8.57 2.25 -16.52
N ILE A 31 8.41 2.65 -17.77
CA ILE A 31 7.99 3.99 -18.15
C ILE A 31 6.60 3.90 -18.79
N VAL A 32 5.68 4.72 -18.32
CA VAL A 32 4.31 4.83 -18.83
C VAL A 32 3.94 6.29 -19.04
N ALA A 33 3.08 6.57 -20.02
CA ALA A 33 2.79 7.95 -20.42
C ALA A 33 1.57 8.56 -19.71
N SER A 34 0.73 7.77 -19.06
CA SER A 34 -0.56 8.21 -18.51
C SER A 34 -0.84 7.61 -17.12
N GLY A 35 -1.71 8.27 -16.34
CA GLY A 35 -2.18 7.78 -15.06
C GLY A 35 -2.99 6.50 -15.18
N GLY A 36 -3.82 6.38 -16.21
CA GLY A 36 -4.60 5.17 -16.46
C GLY A 36 -3.72 3.95 -16.76
N GLU A 37 -2.58 4.12 -17.47
CA GLU A 37 -1.62 3.04 -17.66
C GLU A 37 -0.86 2.72 -16.37
N ALA A 38 -0.49 3.75 -15.60
CA ALA A 38 0.19 3.58 -14.33
C ALA A 38 -0.65 2.72 -13.36
N ARG A 39 -1.95 2.99 -13.24
CA ARG A 39 -2.86 2.18 -12.40
C ARG A 39 -2.86 0.71 -12.80
N ARG A 40 -2.99 0.40 -14.09
CA ARG A 40 -2.92 -0.99 -14.58
C ARG A 40 -1.59 -1.67 -14.27
N ARG A 41 -0.48 -0.93 -14.30
CA ARG A 41 0.84 -1.47 -13.96
C ARG A 41 1.00 -1.71 -12.46
N MET A 42 0.45 -0.83 -11.62
CA MET A 42 0.44 -1.01 -10.16
C MET A 42 -0.42 -2.20 -9.72
N ASP A 43 -1.53 -2.48 -10.42
CA ASP A 43 -2.38 -3.63 -10.10
C ASP A 43 -1.69 -4.99 -10.37
N THR A 44 -0.69 -5.01 -11.25
CA THR A 44 -0.03 -6.25 -11.70
C THR A 44 1.42 -6.40 -11.23
N ASN A 45 2.03 -5.37 -10.70
CA ASN A 45 3.44 -5.38 -10.32
C ASN A 45 3.68 -4.58 -9.03
N ASP A 46 4.58 -5.10 -8.21
CA ASP A 46 5.08 -4.37 -7.06
C ASP A 46 6.25 -3.46 -7.46
N TYR A 47 6.19 -2.21 -7.05
CA TYR A 47 7.23 -1.21 -7.25
C TYR A 47 7.77 -0.72 -5.90
N GLU A 48 9.08 -0.49 -5.83
CA GLU A 48 9.73 0.12 -4.67
C GLU A 48 9.57 1.65 -4.69
N VAL A 49 9.66 2.24 -5.90
CA VAL A 49 9.55 3.69 -6.10
C VAL A 49 8.66 3.98 -7.31
N ILE A 50 7.74 4.94 -7.14
CA ILE A 50 6.89 5.46 -8.22
C ILE A 50 7.17 6.95 -8.36
N ILE A 51 7.53 7.38 -9.58
CA ILE A 51 7.83 8.78 -9.90
C ILE A 51 6.76 9.28 -10.86
N ILE A 52 6.03 10.32 -10.46
CA ILE A 52 4.96 10.92 -11.25
C ILE A 52 5.41 12.30 -11.72
N ASN A 53 5.63 12.46 -13.01
CA ASN A 53 6.07 13.70 -13.63
C ASN A 53 4.88 14.50 -14.19
N THR A 54 4.36 15.43 -13.40
CA THR A 54 3.16 16.21 -13.77
C THR A 54 3.47 17.39 -14.69
N PRO A 55 2.49 17.87 -15.50
CA PRO A 55 1.16 17.29 -15.70
C PRO A 55 1.21 16.02 -16.56
N LEU A 56 0.25 15.12 -16.35
CA LEU A 56 0.01 13.99 -17.24
C LEU A 56 -1.02 14.35 -18.31
N PRO A 57 -1.10 13.61 -19.41
CA PRO A 57 -2.04 13.90 -20.51
C PRO A 57 -3.52 13.72 -20.12
N ASP A 58 -3.79 12.80 -19.19
CA ASP A 58 -5.12 12.37 -18.77
C ASP A 58 -5.55 12.92 -17.40
N GLU A 59 -4.60 13.38 -16.57
CA GLU A 59 -4.89 13.90 -15.23
C GLU A 59 -3.77 14.80 -14.67
N PHE A 60 -4.03 15.51 -13.59
CA PHE A 60 -3.03 16.38 -12.95
C PHE A 60 -1.97 15.62 -12.13
N GLY A 61 -2.17 14.34 -11.88
CA GLY A 61 -1.21 13.45 -11.22
C GLY A 61 -1.26 13.42 -9.70
N HIS A 62 -1.93 14.36 -9.02
CA HIS A 62 -2.07 14.33 -7.55
C HIS A 62 -3.01 13.20 -7.09
N GLU A 63 -4.08 12.93 -7.84
CA GLU A 63 -4.99 11.81 -7.59
C GLU A 63 -4.26 10.47 -7.77
N LEU A 64 -3.44 10.36 -8.83
CA LEU A 64 -2.59 9.20 -9.03
C LEU A 64 -1.61 8.99 -7.86
N GLY A 65 -1.05 10.08 -7.32
CA GLY A 65 -0.17 10.01 -6.14
C GLY A 65 -0.87 9.41 -4.93
N THR A 66 -2.09 9.85 -4.65
CA THR A 66 -2.94 9.33 -3.57
C THR A 66 -3.30 7.85 -3.80
N ASP A 67 -3.74 7.51 -5.02
CA ASP A 67 -4.06 6.13 -5.40
C ASP A 67 -2.86 5.20 -5.24
N ALA A 68 -1.67 5.66 -5.64
CA ALA A 68 -0.45 4.88 -5.56
C ALA A 68 -0.08 4.54 -4.09
N VAL A 69 -0.19 5.50 -3.18
CA VAL A 69 0.06 5.25 -1.75
C VAL A 69 -0.99 4.35 -1.12
N GLN A 70 -2.26 4.50 -1.50
CA GLN A 70 -3.34 3.69 -0.94
C GLN A 70 -3.32 2.22 -1.42
N LYS A 71 -2.89 2.00 -2.67
CA LYS A 71 -2.91 0.68 -3.31
C LYS A 71 -1.59 -0.07 -3.22
N THR A 72 -0.49 0.63 -3.00
CA THR A 72 0.85 0.04 -3.00
C THR A 72 1.65 0.45 -1.78
N ASP A 73 2.77 -0.24 -1.55
CA ASP A 73 3.76 0.12 -0.53
C ASP A 73 4.86 1.03 -1.06
N ALA A 74 4.80 1.35 -2.36
CA ALA A 74 5.83 2.11 -3.04
C ALA A 74 6.05 3.49 -2.41
N GLY A 75 7.29 3.93 -2.34
CA GLY A 75 7.58 5.33 -2.07
C GLY A 75 7.21 6.17 -3.28
N VAL A 76 6.32 7.15 -3.11
CA VAL A 76 5.78 7.97 -4.20
C VAL A 76 6.42 9.34 -4.22
N ILE A 77 6.91 9.74 -5.40
CA ILE A 77 7.51 11.06 -5.67
C ILE A 77 6.70 11.73 -6.78
N LEU A 78 6.21 12.92 -6.51
CA LEU A 78 5.50 13.74 -7.47
C LEU A 78 6.35 14.95 -7.87
N LEU A 79 6.64 15.08 -9.17
CA LEU A 79 7.39 16.20 -9.74
C LEU A 79 6.42 17.24 -10.27
N ALA A 80 6.29 18.40 -9.61
CA ALA A 80 5.36 19.45 -9.97
C ALA A 80 6.08 20.77 -10.32
N LYS A 81 5.41 21.69 -11.00
CA LYS A 81 5.93 23.06 -11.19
C LYS A 81 5.99 23.77 -9.84
N THR A 82 7.04 24.54 -9.58
CA THR A 82 7.26 25.22 -8.29
C THR A 82 6.05 26.02 -7.82
N GLY A 83 5.36 26.76 -8.69
CA GLY A 83 4.19 27.56 -8.31
C GLY A 83 2.96 26.74 -7.87
N THR A 84 2.92 25.43 -8.14
CA THR A 84 1.84 24.52 -7.72
C THR A 84 2.32 23.46 -6.72
N ALA A 85 3.63 23.33 -6.57
CA ALA A 85 4.22 22.27 -5.74
C ALA A 85 3.85 22.40 -4.26
N GLU A 86 3.85 23.62 -3.71
CA GLU A 86 3.47 23.88 -2.32
C GLU A 86 2.01 23.53 -2.04
N GLN A 87 1.09 23.98 -2.90
CA GLN A 87 -0.34 23.66 -2.76
C GLN A 87 -0.64 22.17 -2.89
N ILE A 88 0.13 21.47 -3.73
CA ILE A 88 0.02 20.02 -3.89
C ILE A 88 0.64 19.31 -2.69
N ALA A 89 1.77 19.81 -2.17
CA ALA A 89 2.42 19.27 -1.00
C ALA A 89 1.50 19.30 0.22
N ASP A 90 0.83 20.42 0.48
CA ASP A 90 -0.13 20.57 1.57
C ASP A 90 -1.27 19.52 1.49
N LYS A 91 -1.77 19.26 0.29
CA LYS A 91 -2.84 18.28 0.07
C LYS A 91 -2.37 16.82 0.21
N LEU A 92 -1.12 16.55 -0.08
CA LEU A 92 -0.55 15.20 -0.10
C LEU A 92 0.30 14.87 1.13
N GLN A 93 0.47 15.83 2.05
CA GLN A 93 1.29 15.68 3.25
C GLN A 93 0.87 14.47 4.10
N ASP A 94 -0.42 14.31 4.33
CA ASP A 94 -0.98 13.24 5.16
C ASP A 94 -0.86 11.84 4.50
N PHE A 95 -0.66 11.82 3.18
CA PHE A 95 -0.51 10.57 2.42
C PHE A 95 0.94 10.08 2.30
N GLY A 96 1.91 10.89 2.73
CA GLY A 96 3.33 10.52 2.65
C GLY A 96 3.92 10.55 1.23
N VAL A 97 3.30 11.29 0.32
CA VAL A 97 3.84 11.55 -1.03
C VAL A 97 4.90 12.64 -0.96
N LEU A 98 6.08 12.36 -1.51
CA LEU A 98 7.15 13.37 -1.63
C LEU A 98 6.89 14.26 -2.85
N VAL A 99 6.73 15.56 -2.63
CA VAL A 99 6.55 16.53 -3.72
C VAL A 99 7.87 17.27 -3.98
N LEU A 100 8.35 17.25 -5.23
CA LEU A 100 9.57 17.93 -5.66
C LEU A 100 9.23 18.99 -6.73
N GLY A 101 9.53 20.24 -6.43
CA GLY A 101 9.29 21.38 -7.33
C GLY A 101 10.30 21.43 -8.49
N LYS A 102 9.83 21.69 -9.72
CA LYS A 102 10.67 21.93 -10.91
C LYS A 102 10.96 23.42 -11.09
N PRO A 103 12.22 23.83 -11.37
CA PRO A 103 13.37 22.99 -11.65
C PRO A 103 14.03 22.40 -10.40
N PHE A 104 14.55 21.19 -10.48
CA PHE A 104 15.31 20.54 -9.40
C PHE A 104 16.67 20.07 -9.89
N THR A 105 17.61 19.88 -8.96
CA THR A 105 18.94 19.37 -9.22
C THR A 105 18.97 17.83 -9.15
N ALA A 106 19.97 17.23 -9.78
CA ALA A 106 20.20 15.77 -9.68
C ALA A 106 20.38 15.31 -8.21
N VAL A 107 20.95 16.17 -7.36
CA VAL A 107 21.14 15.86 -5.93
C VAL A 107 19.78 15.79 -5.21
N GLN A 108 18.90 16.78 -5.42
CA GLN A 108 17.58 16.79 -4.82
C GLN A 108 16.75 15.59 -5.28
N PHE A 109 16.77 15.28 -6.58
CA PHE A 109 16.10 14.10 -7.11
C PHE A 109 16.61 12.80 -6.47
N ARG A 110 17.93 12.62 -6.38
CA ARG A 110 18.55 11.46 -5.74
C ARG A 110 18.12 11.33 -4.27
N GLN A 111 18.13 12.42 -3.51
CA GLN A 111 17.70 12.42 -2.11
C GLN A 111 16.21 12.02 -2.00
N ALA A 112 15.34 12.55 -2.85
CA ALA A 112 13.93 12.17 -2.86
C ALA A 112 13.74 10.67 -3.13
N VAL A 113 14.46 10.11 -4.10
CA VAL A 113 14.40 8.66 -4.40
C VAL A 113 14.91 7.83 -3.22
N GLN A 114 15.99 8.25 -2.56
CA GLN A 114 16.51 7.54 -1.38
C GLN A 114 15.53 7.55 -0.21
N ILE A 115 14.87 8.67 0.04
CA ILE A 115 13.83 8.78 1.08
C ILE A 115 12.65 7.87 0.74
N ALA A 116 12.15 7.92 -0.50
CA ALA A 116 11.05 7.08 -0.96
C ALA A 116 11.36 5.58 -0.83
N ALA A 117 12.54 5.16 -1.28
CA ALA A 117 13.01 3.78 -1.15
C ALA A 117 13.18 3.32 0.31
N SER A 118 13.64 4.22 1.18
CA SER A 118 13.77 3.94 2.61
C SER A 118 12.41 3.74 3.28
N ASN A 119 11.41 4.54 2.92
CA ASN A 119 10.04 4.41 3.41
C ASN A 119 9.42 3.06 2.98
N TYR A 120 9.59 2.66 1.72
CA TYR A 120 9.17 1.35 1.23
C TYR A 120 9.77 0.20 2.07
N LYS A 121 11.10 0.21 2.27
CA LYS A 121 11.79 -0.83 3.06
C LYS A 121 11.28 -0.90 4.50
N ARG A 122 11.05 0.25 5.11
CA ARG A 122 10.51 0.34 6.47
C ARG A 122 9.10 -0.25 6.56
N LEU A 123 8.22 0.09 5.62
CA LEU A 123 6.86 -0.46 5.55
C LEU A 123 6.87 -1.96 5.33
N ALA A 124 7.73 -2.46 4.44
CA ALA A 124 7.87 -3.90 4.20
C ALA A 124 8.28 -4.68 5.45
N VAL A 125 9.21 -4.14 6.26
CA VAL A 125 9.60 -4.74 7.55
C VAL A 125 8.43 -4.77 8.52
N LEU A 126 7.73 -3.65 8.71
CA LEU A 126 6.59 -3.56 9.62
C LEU A 126 5.45 -4.52 9.23
N ARG A 127 5.18 -4.67 7.94
CA ARG A 127 4.18 -5.64 7.45
C ARG A 127 4.59 -7.09 7.69
N ALA A 128 5.86 -7.40 7.47
CA ALA A 128 6.37 -8.75 7.75
C ALA A 128 6.29 -9.08 9.25
N GLU A 129 6.54 -8.12 10.14
CA GLU A 129 6.38 -8.29 11.59
C GLU A 129 4.91 -8.47 11.97
N ASN A 130 4.00 -7.64 11.42
CA ASN A 130 2.57 -7.77 11.66
C ASN A 130 2.03 -9.13 11.17
N ALA A 131 2.45 -9.59 10.00
CA ALA A 131 2.06 -10.90 9.49
C ALA A 131 2.51 -12.05 10.44
N LYS A 132 3.73 -11.98 10.96
CA LYS A 132 4.23 -12.95 11.96
C LYS A 132 3.43 -12.92 13.26
N LEU A 133 3.02 -11.73 13.72
CA LEU A 133 2.21 -11.60 14.92
C LEU A 133 0.81 -12.17 14.73
N LEU A 134 0.17 -11.91 13.58
CA LEU A 134 -1.13 -12.47 13.23
C LEU A 134 -1.09 -14.00 13.14
N ASP A 135 -0.03 -14.55 12.55
CA ASP A 135 0.17 -16.01 12.48
C ASP A 135 0.33 -16.63 13.88
N LYS A 136 1.12 -16.00 14.76
CA LYS A 136 1.24 -16.42 16.16
C LYS A 136 -0.11 -16.41 16.89
N ILE A 137 -0.92 -15.36 16.70
CA ILE A 137 -2.25 -15.27 17.30
C ILE A 137 -3.17 -16.39 16.76
N ALA A 138 -3.10 -16.67 15.45
CA ALA A 138 -3.86 -17.76 14.85
C ALA A 138 -3.45 -19.13 15.42
N GLN A 139 -2.16 -19.36 15.61
CA GLN A 139 -1.64 -20.60 16.23
C GLN A 139 -2.09 -20.75 17.69
N LEU A 140 -2.04 -19.68 18.49
CA LEU A 140 -2.50 -19.70 19.88
C LEU A 140 -4.01 -20.02 19.98
N ARG A 141 -4.83 -19.50 19.08
CA ARG A 141 -6.27 -19.79 19.03
C ARG A 141 -6.60 -21.24 18.69
N LEU A 142 -5.74 -21.92 17.95
CA LEU A 142 -5.91 -23.35 17.61
C LEU A 142 -5.61 -24.28 18.79
N VAL A 143 -4.80 -23.84 19.75
CA VAL A 143 -4.39 -24.66 20.90
C VAL A 143 -5.41 -24.58 22.06
N GLU A 144 -6.20 -23.53 22.17
CA GLU A 144 -7.10 -23.30 23.33
C GLU A 144 -8.55 -23.79 23.16
N ILE A 145 -8.92 -24.38 22.00
CA ILE A 145 -10.29 -24.86 21.80
C ILE A 145 -10.32 -26.39 21.85
N PRO A 146 -10.82 -27.01 22.93
CA PRO A 146 -11.04 -28.44 22.97
C PRO A 146 -12.01 -28.86 21.86
N ASP A 147 -11.62 -29.84 21.06
CA ASP A 147 -12.33 -30.33 19.85
C ASP A 147 -13.83 -30.65 20.05
N GLY A 148 -14.28 -30.81 21.29
CA GLY A 148 -15.67 -31.12 21.62
C GLY A 148 -16.64 -29.94 21.53
N VAL A 149 -16.19 -28.71 21.82
CA VAL A 149 -17.09 -27.55 21.93
C VAL A 149 -17.34 -26.87 20.57
N LEU A 150 -16.38 -26.97 19.65
CA LEU A 150 -16.49 -26.36 18.32
C LEU A 150 -17.36 -27.16 17.36
N ARG A 151 -17.31 -28.49 17.43
CA ARG A 151 -18.08 -29.36 16.52
C ARG A 151 -19.59 -29.23 16.73
N GLU A 152 -20.06 -29.07 17.94
CA GLU A 152 -21.49 -28.90 18.23
C GLU A 152 -22.01 -27.50 17.91
N SER A 153 -21.28 -26.42 18.24
CA SER A 153 -21.71 -25.05 17.95
C SER A 153 -21.71 -24.70 16.46
N ILE A 154 -20.76 -25.22 15.70
CA ILE A 154 -20.67 -24.97 14.25
C ILE A 154 -21.68 -25.84 13.50
N ARG A 155 -21.88 -27.09 13.90
CA ARG A 155 -22.80 -28.03 13.24
C ARG A 155 -24.27 -27.62 13.37
N CYS A 156 -24.68 -27.10 14.52
CA CYS A 156 -26.04 -26.63 14.75
C CYS A 156 -26.42 -25.32 14.02
N LYS A 157 -25.46 -24.45 13.74
CA LYS A 157 -25.74 -23.13 13.13
C LYS A 157 -25.45 -23.05 11.63
N PHE A 158 -24.57 -23.87 11.11
CA PHE A 158 -24.27 -23.92 9.67
C PHE A 158 -25.32 -24.64 8.83
N SER A 159 -26.13 -25.50 9.43
CA SER A 159 -27.26 -26.15 8.75
C SER A 159 -28.44 -25.21 8.48
N ARG A 160 -28.51 -24.08 9.14
CA ARG A 160 -29.62 -23.10 9.07
C ARG A 160 -29.36 -21.86 8.21
N SER A 161 -28.13 -21.62 7.75
CA SER A 161 -27.76 -20.38 7.00
C SER A 161 -27.22 -20.71 5.60
N ARG A 162 -28.05 -21.31 4.74
CA ARG A 162 -27.71 -21.45 3.31
C ARG A 162 -28.23 -20.33 2.42
N ARG A 163 -28.62 -19.20 2.97
CA ARG A 163 -29.09 -18.04 2.17
C ARG A 163 -28.76 -16.75 2.89
N THR A 164 -27.54 -16.25 2.74
CA THR A 164 -27.19 -14.81 2.69
C THR A 164 -25.69 -14.64 2.68
N ASP A 165 -25.15 -14.32 1.52
CA ASP A 165 -23.77 -13.88 1.34
C ASP A 165 -23.63 -12.43 1.79
N SER A 166 -23.00 -12.20 2.95
CA SER A 166 -22.47 -10.89 3.31
C SER A 166 -21.27 -11.07 4.26
N LEU A 167 -20.11 -10.63 3.82
CA LEU A 167 -18.85 -10.61 4.59
C LEU A 167 -18.96 -9.82 5.89
N LEU A 168 -19.84 -8.83 5.96
CA LEU A 168 -20.11 -8.02 7.16
C LEU A 168 -20.79 -8.81 8.27
N LEU A 169 -21.66 -9.77 7.95
CA LEU A 169 -22.31 -10.64 8.95
C LEU A 169 -21.33 -11.64 9.58
N LYS A 170 -20.30 -12.05 8.83
CA LYS A 170 -19.26 -12.95 9.35
C LYS A 170 -18.37 -12.27 10.39
N SER A 171 -18.02 -11.00 10.19
CA SER A 171 -17.23 -10.21 11.13
C SER A 171 -17.99 -9.96 12.44
N HIS A 172 -19.26 -9.55 12.37
CA HIS A 172 -20.10 -9.30 13.56
C HIS A 172 -20.37 -10.58 14.36
N PHE A 173 -20.49 -11.71 13.68
CA PHE A 173 -20.74 -13.00 14.31
C PHE A 173 -19.52 -13.52 15.05
N LEU A 174 -18.32 -13.39 14.48
CA LEU A 174 -17.05 -13.73 15.14
C LEU A 174 -16.80 -12.86 16.37
N HIS A 175 -17.10 -11.57 16.30
CA HIS A 175 -16.97 -10.66 17.43
C HIS A 175 -17.90 -11.03 18.61
N ARG A 176 -19.12 -11.45 18.31
CA ARG A 176 -20.12 -11.84 19.32
C ARG A 176 -19.78 -13.17 20.00
N ILE A 177 -19.17 -14.12 19.28
CA ILE A 177 -18.66 -15.36 19.86
C ILE A 177 -17.47 -15.08 20.77
N LEU A 178 -16.58 -14.17 20.38
CA LEU A 178 -15.42 -13.76 21.19
C LEU A 178 -15.84 -13.17 22.54
N LEU A 179 -16.86 -12.31 22.55
CA LEU A 179 -17.40 -11.70 23.75
C LEU A 179 -18.08 -12.72 24.67
N GLN A 180 -18.74 -13.74 24.14
CA GLN A 180 -19.37 -14.80 24.95
C GLN A 180 -18.36 -15.75 25.58
N VAL A 181 -17.23 -16.00 24.93
CA VAL A 181 -16.14 -16.83 25.48
C VAL A 181 -15.42 -16.07 26.59
N GLN A 182 -15.17 -14.77 26.42
CA GLN A 182 -14.57 -13.94 27.49
C GLN A 182 -15.45 -13.81 28.72
N ALA A 183 -16.77 -13.71 28.56
CA ALA A 183 -17.70 -13.59 29.69
C ALA A 183 -17.77 -14.86 30.56
N ARG A 184 -17.49 -16.05 30.01
CA ARG A 184 -17.48 -17.30 30.77
C ARG A 184 -16.20 -17.55 31.59
N HIS A 185 -15.11 -16.86 31.25
CA HIS A 185 -13.84 -16.98 32.00
C HIS A 185 -13.72 -16.01 33.19
N LEU A 186 -14.68 -15.07 33.36
CA LEU A 186 -14.67 -14.09 34.43
C LEU A 186 -15.49 -14.53 35.67
N HIS A 187 -16.15 -15.68 35.66
CA HIS A 187 -16.81 -16.24 36.85
C HIS A 187 -16.43 -17.71 37.03
N PRO A 188 -15.32 -18.02 37.75
CA PRO A 188 -15.15 -19.34 38.37
C PRO A 188 -15.98 -19.35 39.68
N GLN A 189 -16.91 -20.29 39.77
CA GLN A 189 -17.46 -20.71 41.05
C GLN A 189 -16.43 -21.60 41.75
#